data_f367258ace2a384725e5e201b7330f32
#
_entry.id   f367258ace2a384725e5e201b7330f32
#
_cell.length_a   1.000
_cell.length_b   1.000
_cell.length_c   1.000
_cell.angle_alpha   90.00
_cell.angle_beta   90.00
_cell.angle_gamma   90.00
#
_symmetry.space_group_name_H-M   'P 1'
#
loop_
_entity.id
_entity.type
_entity.pdbx_description
1 polymer ?
#
loop_
_entity_poly.entity_id
_entity_poly.type
_entity_poly.pdbx_seq_one_letter_code
_entity_poly.pdbx_strand_id
1 'polypeptide(L)'
;MKRKNIIFISSISVLIAFLLVGIFADFLAPYDPNQVDMLNGLAGPSTEHWLGTDHLGRDLLSRLIYGSRSSVFIAFFATGCTLLLGLVIGLLSGYFGGWIDQTIQSIVNIFQGIPSTAFVVAVLGFWGPGIKSLLVAIVVSSWADFSRIVRNQVLEIREKHYIEGARALGAGDFYIIYHHVFPNILPPLLVLVATRIGSTVLTVASMSFLGLGLRAPASDWGIMINDAKLYYLKNFMVLLAPAICLIVFCLSINLIAVYLRDVIDQDDGASRML
;
A
#
# COMPACT_ATOMS: atom_id res chain seq x y z
N MET A 1 -14.11 -24.25 4.01
CA MET A 1 -14.33 -23.03 4.84
C MET A 1 -13.37 -22.90 6.00
N LYS A 2 -13.25 -23.84 6.96
CA LYS A 2 -12.37 -23.68 8.16
C LYS A 2 -10.91 -23.31 7.85
N ARG A 3 -10.27 -23.94 6.85
CA ARG A 3 -8.86 -23.65 6.48
C ARG A 3 -8.66 -22.24 5.92
N LYS A 4 -9.60 -21.73 5.11
CA LYS A 4 -9.54 -20.36 4.57
C LYS A 4 -9.65 -19.31 5.68
N ASN A 5 -10.53 -19.54 6.67
CA ASN A 5 -10.70 -18.64 7.82
C ASN A 5 -9.44 -18.61 8.70
N ILE A 6 -8.75 -19.75 8.89
CA ILE A 6 -7.49 -19.80 9.66
C ILE A 6 -6.42 -18.96 8.95
N ILE A 7 -6.26 -19.11 7.63
CA ILE A 7 -5.30 -18.32 6.84
C ILE A 7 -5.62 -16.82 6.93
N PHE A 8 -6.89 -16.45 6.83
CA PHE A 8 -7.32 -15.05 6.94
C PHE A 8 -7.02 -14.47 8.32
N ILE A 9 -7.39 -15.17 9.39
CA ILE A 9 -7.12 -14.74 10.77
C ILE A 9 -5.62 -14.60 11.01
N SER A 10 -4.81 -15.58 10.58
CA SER A 10 -3.35 -15.50 10.73
C SER A 10 -2.76 -14.30 9.96
N SER A 11 -3.24 -14.05 8.73
CA SER A 11 -2.78 -12.92 7.92
C SER A 11 -3.14 -11.56 8.53
N ILE A 12 -4.36 -11.43 9.07
CA ILE A 12 -4.77 -10.22 9.81
C ILE A 12 -3.92 -10.05 11.07
N SER A 13 -3.67 -11.11 11.83
CA SER A 13 -2.85 -11.05 13.03
C SER A 13 -1.44 -10.57 12.72
N VAL A 14 -0.84 -11.06 11.64
CA VAL A 14 0.49 -10.61 11.18
C VAL A 14 0.46 -9.14 10.75
N LEU A 15 -0.56 -8.70 10.01
CA LEU A 15 -0.71 -7.30 9.61
C LEU A 15 -0.84 -6.38 10.83
N ILE A 16 -1.70 -6.76 11.79
CA ILE A 16 -1.87 -6.03 13.05
C ILE A 16 -0.54 -5.99 13.82
N ALA A 17 0.20 -7.10 13.88
CA ALA A 17 1.51 -7.12 14.53
C ALA A 17 2.48 -6.11 13.90
N PHE A 18 2.59 -6.02 12.58
CA PHE A 18 3.42 -5.01 11.91
C PHE A 18 2.98 -3.57 12.22
N LEU A 19 1.67 -3.32 12.26
CA LEU A 19 1.13 -2.01 12.62
C LEU A 19 1.45 -1.65 14.08
N LEU A 20 1.24 -2.58 15.02
CA LEU A 20 1.57 -2.37 16.43
C LEU A 20 3.07 -2.18 16.64
N VAL A 21 3.91 -3.00 16.02
CA VAL A 21 5.37 -2.83 16.04
C VAL A 21 5.78 -1.45 15.55
N GLY A 22 5.17 -0.97 14.45
CA GLY A 22 5.43 0.38 13.93
C GLY A 22 4.94 1.49 14.88
N ILE A 23 3.74 1.35 15.48
CA ILE A 23 3.21 2.34 16.44
C ILE A 23 4.07 2.42 17.69
N PHE A 24 4.40 1.27 18.26
CA PHE A 24 5.13 1.16 19.52
C PHE A 24 6.66 1.04 19.32
N ALA A 25 7.18 1.45 18.16
CA ALA A 25 8.60 1.30 17.83
C ALA A 25 9.53 1.93 18.89
N ASP A 26 9.18 3.09 19.44
CA ASP A 26 9.97 3.79 20.45
C ASP A 26 10.06 3.02 21.78
N PHE A 27 9.12 2.10 22.05
CA PHE A 27 9.12 1.26 23.26
C PHE A 27 9.68 -0.14 23.01
N LEU A 28 9.58 -0.62 21.77
CA LEU A 28 9.98 -1.99 21.41
C LEU A 28 11.42 -2.09 20.95
N ALA A 29 11.99 -1.00 20.42
CA ALA A 29 13.37 -0.98 19.95
C ALA A 29 14.34 -0.98 21.15
N PRO A 30 15.27 -1.95 21.25
CA PRO A 30 16.22 -2.00 22.34
C PRO A 30 17.27 -0.87 22.28
N TYR A 31 17.52 -0.32 21.08
CA TYR A 31 18.51 0.75 20.86
C TYR A 31 17.94 1.84 19.94
N ASP A 32 18.59 3.02 19.93
CA ASP A 32 18.35 4.02 18.90
C ASP A 32 18.74 3.44 17.52
N PRO A 33 17.83 3.39 16.53
CA PRO A 33 18.10 2.82 15.22
C PRO A 33 19.20 3.55 14.44
N ASN A 34 19.56 4.76 14.86
CA ASN A 34 20.58 5.59 14.21
C ASN A 34 21.90 5.64 14.98
N GLN A 35 21.97 5.02 16.17
CA GLN A 35 23.18 4.98 16.97
C GLN A 35 24.27 4.16 16.24
N VAL A 36 25.36 4.83 15.87
CA VAL A 36 26.49 4.25 15.16
C VAL A 36 27.52 3.72 16.15
N ASP A 37 27.98 2.47 15.95
CA ASP A 37 29.09 1.86 16.67
C ASP A 37 30.01 1.12 15.69
N MET A 38 30.98 1.86 15.15
CA MET A 38 31.89 1.33 14.13
C MET A 38 32.76 0.15 14.61
N LEU A 39 32.94 -0.02 15.92
CA LEU A 39 33.72 -1.14 16.48
C LEU A 39 32.96 -2.46 16.34
N ASN A 40 31.64 -2.40 16.40
CA ASN A 40 30.73 -3.54 16.26
C ASN A 40 30.07 -3.63 14.87
N GLY A 41 30.73 -3.09 13.84
CA GLY A 41 30.23 -3.14 12.45
C GLY A 41 30.15 -4.57 11.90
N LEU A 42 28.96 -4.98 11.37
CA LEU A 42 28.67 -6.31 10.82
C LEU A 42 28.82 -7.45 11.83
N ALA A 43 28.66 -7.18 13.14
CA ALA A 43 28.67 -8.21 14.15
C ALA A 43 27.47 -9.17 13.95
N GLY A 44 27.70 -10.46 14.19
CA GLY A 44 26.67 -11.49 14.17
C GLY A 44 25.69 -11.36 15.35
N PRO A 45 24.60 -12.17 15.35
CA PRO A 45 23.67 -12.22 16.46
C PRO A 45 24.37 -12.49 17.79
N SER A 46 24.00 -11.74 18.83
CA SER A 46 24.55 -11.82 20.18
C SER A 46 23.46 -11.53 21.23
N THR A 47 23.80 -11.66 22.51
CA THR A 47 22.91 -11.29 23.63
C THR A 47 22.63 -9.78 23.68
N GLU A 48 23.54 -8.95 23.20
CA GLU A 48 23.40 -7.49 23.11
C GLU A 48 22.64 -7.10 21.84
N HIS A 49 22.99 -7.70 20.69
CA HIS A 49 22.36 -7.44 19.40
C HIS A 49 21.73 -8.73 18.84
N TRP A 50 20.44 -8.95 19.11
CA TRP A 50 19.74 -10.22 18.82
C TRP A 50 19.80 -10.64 17.35
N LEU A 51 19.78 -9.71 16.41
CA LEU A 51 19.93 -9.98 14.99
C LEU A 51 21.30 -9.55 14.44
N GLY A 52 22.19 -9.07 15.33
CA GLY A 52 23.47 -8.49 14.96
C GLY A 52 23.34 -7.02 14.56
N THR A 53 24.38 -6.51 13.91
CA THR A 53 24.53 -5.11 13.54
C THR A 53 24.74 -4.94 12.02
N ASP A 54 24.45 -3.75 11.52
CA ASP A 54 24.72 -3.38 10.14
C ASP A 54 26.19 -2.92 9.95
N HIS A 55 26.51 -2.42 8.75
CA HIS A 55 27.87 -1.99 8.38
C HIS A 55 28.38 -0.77 9.16
N LEU A 56 27.48 -0.01 9.82
CA LEU A 56 27.83 1.10 10.71
C LEU A 56 27.74 0.72 12.19
N GLY A 57 27.51 -0.56 12.51
CA GLY A 57 27.33 -1.04 13.88
C GLY A 57 25.97 -0.70 14.49
N ARG A 58 24.98 -0.26 13.69
CA ARG A 58 23.63 0.02 14.19
C ARG A 58 22.90 -1.28 14.43
N ASP A 59 22.08 -1.33 15.51
CA ASP A 59 21.31 -2.53 15.85
C ASP A 59 20.28 -2.88 14.77
N LEU A 60 20.37 -4.10 14.24
CA LEU A 60 19.56 -4.54 13.11
C LEU A 60 18.08 -4.71 13.51
N LEU A 61 17.79 -5.22 14.72
CA LEU A 61 16.43 -5.39 15.22
C LEU A 61 15.73 -4.03 15.41
N SER A 62 16.38 -3.07 16.04
CA SER A 62 15.85 -1.71 16.21
C SER A 62 15.54 -1.06 14.86
N ARG A 63 16.42 -1.23 13.90
CA ARG A 63 16.21 -0.73 12.52
C ARG A 63 15.03 -1.41 11.81
N LEU A 64 14.83 -2.71 12.01
CA LEU A 64 13.66 -3.43 11.46
C LEU A 64 12.34 -2.94 12.06
N ILE A 65 12.32 -2.69 13.36
CA ILE A 65 11.15 -2.17 14.08
C ILE A 65 10.78 -0.77 13.55
N TYR A 66 11.74 0.13 13.44
CA TYR A 66 11.52 1.46 12.87
C TYR A 66 11.25 1.41 11.35
N GLY A 67 11.85 0.45 10.65
CA GLY A 67 11.56 0.16 9.24
C GLY A 67 10.11 -0.26 9.01
N SER A 68 9.51 -1.00 9.96
CA SER A 68 8.08 -1.30 9.94
C SER A 68 7.24 -0.01 9.98
N ARG A 69 7.56 0.93 10.89
CA ARG A 69 6.89 2.24 10.95
C ARG A 69 7.00 2.96 9.60
N SER A 70 8.20 3.11 9.05
CA SER A 70 8.41 3.88 7.82
C SER A 70 7.75 3.20 6.61
N SER A 71 8.07 1.93 6.34
CA SER A 71 7.62 1.22 5.14
C SER A 71 6.10 1.02 5.13
N VAL A 72 5.52 0.60 6.26
CA VAL A 72 4.10 0.26 6.35
C VAL A 72 3.24 1.53 6.35
N PHE A 73 3.54 2.51 7.22
CA PHE A 73 2.70 3.72 7.31
C PHE A 73 2.74 4.57 6.04
N ILE A 74 3.92 4.68 5.38
CA ILE A 74 4.02 5.39 4.09
C ILE A 74 3.12 4.71 3.05
N ALA A 75 3.13 3.39 2.98
CA ALA A 75 2.31 2.66 2.01
C ALA A 75 0.81 2.81 2.30
N PHE A 76 0.39 2.71 3.56
CA PHE A 76 -1.02 2.92 3.95
C PHE A 76 -1.46 4.35 3.62
N PHE A 77 -0.65 5.34 3.98
CA PHE A 77 -0.97 6.74 3.74
C PHE A 77 -1.03 7.08 2.24
N ALA A 78 -0.03 6.63 1.46
CA ALA A 78 -0.02 6.82 0.02
C ALA A 78 -1.22 6.15 -0.66
N THR A 79 -1.54 4.90 -0.28
CA THR A 79 -2.70 4.18 -0.82
C THR A 79 -4.00 4.88 -0.42
N GLY A 80 -4.14 5.35 0.83
CA GLY A 80 -5.30 6.11 1.29
C GLY A 80 -5.53 7.39 0.49
N CYS A 81 -4.48 8.19 0.28
CA CYS A 81 -4.56 9.40 -0.54
C CYS A 81 -4.93 9.07 -2.00
N THR A 82 -4.32 8.05 -2.58
CA THR A 82 -4.62 7.59 -3.95
C THR A 82 -6.06 7.12 -4.08
N LEU A 83 -6.55 6.36 -3.10
CA LEU A 83 -7.93 5.89 -3.04
C LEU A 83 -8.91 7.07 -2.98
N LEU A 84 -8.67 8.03 -2.09
CA LEU A 84 -9.55 9.20 -1.92
C LEU A 84 -9.65 10.00 -3.22
N LEU A 85 -8.53 10.30 -3.86
CA LEU A 85 -8.51 11.00 -5.15
C LEU A 85 -9.21 10.18 -6.25
N GLY A 86 -8.87 8.91 -6.39
CA GLY A 86 -9.45 8.03 -7.40
C GLY A 86 -10.94 7.78 -7.17
N LEU A 87 -11.38 7.70 -5.90
CA LEU A 87 -12.80 7.54 -5.53
C LEU A 87 -13.61 8.77 -5.95
N VAL A 88 -13.19 9.97 -5.57
CA VAL A 88 -13.90 11.21 -5.93
C VAL A 88 -13.98 11.38 -7.43
N ILE A 89 -12.85 11.25 -8.13
CA ILE A 89 -12.78 11.44 -9.58
C ILE A 89 -13.55 10.34 -10.32
N GLY A 90 -13.45 9.08 -9.87
CA GLY A 90 -14.15 7.95 -10.46
C GLY A 90 -15.67 8.01 -10.24
N LEU A 91 -16.13 8.46 -9.05
CA LEU A 91 -17.55 8.71 -8.78
C LEU A 91 -18.11 9.79 -9.69
N LEU A 92 -17.42 10.94 -9.81
CA LEU A 92 -17.85 12.03 -10.68
C LEU A 92 -17.93 11.58 -12.15
N SER A 93 -16.90 10.91 -12.63
CA SER A 93 -16.83 10.40 -14.01
C SER A 93 -17.93 9.38 -14.30
N GLY A 94 -18.07 8.34 -13.46
CA GLY A 94 -19.02 7.25 -13.66
C GLY A 94 -20.47 7.67 -13.47
N TYR A 95 -20.75 8.51 -12.47
CA TYR A 95 -22.13 8.87 -12.14
C TYR A 95 -22.71 9.91 -13.09
N PHE A 96 -22.02 11.02 -13.32
CA PHE A 96 -22.56 12.09 -14.17
C PHE A 96 -22.43 11.78 -15.68
N GLY A 97 -21.36 11.12 -16.10
CA GLY A 97 -21.18 10.75 -17.51
C GLY A 97 -20.97 11.95 -18.44
N GLY A 98 -21.33 11.79 -19.70
CA GLY A 98 -21.32 12.86 -20.70
C GLY A 98 -19.95 13.54 -20.86
N TRP A 99 -19.94 14.87 -20.95
CA TRP A 99 -18.71 15.64 -21.15
C TRP A 99 -17.75 15.59 -19.95
N ILE A 100 -18.29 15.45 -18.73
CA ILE A 100 -17.49 15.30 -17.49
C ILE A 100 -16.66 14.03 -17.58
N ASP A 101 -17.30 12.92 -17.93
CA ASP A 101 -16.62 11.65 -18.11
C ASP A 101 -15.57 11.71 -19.22
N GLN A 102 -15.92 12.23 -20.39
CA GLN A 102 -14.99 12.36 -21.52
C GLN A 102 -13.74 13.15 -21.15
N THR A 103 -13.90 14.29 -20.43
CA THR A 103 -12.77 15.12 -20.00
C THR A 103 -11.89 14.37 -18.99
N ILE A 104 -12.49 13.75 -17.97
CA ILE A 104 -11.77 13.01 -16.94
C ILE A 104 -11.02 11.84 -17.59
N GLN A 105 -11.68 11.05 -18.47
CA GLN A 105 -11.05 9.91 -19.12
C GLN A 105 -9.92 10.32 -20.08
N SER A 106 -10.00 11.49 -20.70
CA SER A 106 -8.90 12.03 -21.50
C SER A 106 -7.65 12.26 -20.63
N ILE A 107 -7.82 12.86 -19.45
CA ILE A 107 -6.73 13.07 -18.50
C ILE A 107 -6.20 11.72 -17.97
N VAL A 108 -7.08 10.82 -17.56
CA VAL A 108 -6.73 9.47 -17.09
C VAL A 108 -5.91 8.72 -18.13
N ASN A 109 -6.28 8.79 -19.41
CA ASN A 109 -5.56 8.14 -20.51
C ASN A 109 -4.14 8.69 -20.68
N ILE A 110 -3.93 10.01 -20.49
CA ILE A 110 -2.59 10.61 -20.52
C ILE A 110 -1.72 10.02 -19.40
N PHE A 111 -2.24 9.97 -18.16
CA PHE A 111 -1.49 9.42 -17.04
C PHE A 111 -1.19 7.93 -17.21
N GLN A 112 -2.13 7.15 -17.72
CA GLN A 112 -1.94 5.71 -17.95
C GLN A 112 -1.02 5.40 -19.15
N GLY A 113 -0.81 6.35 -20.06
CA GLY A 113 0.18 6.24 -21.12
C GLY A 113 1.63 6.30 -20.63
N ILE A 114 1.85 6.78 -19.40
CA ILE A 114 3.18 6.89 -18.80
C ILE A 114 3.41 5.69 -17.86
N PRO A 115 4.49 4.90 -18.02
CA PRO A 115 4.82 3.85 -17.06
C PRO A 115 4.97 4.43 -15.65
N SER A 116 4.17 3.92 -14.70
CA SER A 116 4.11 4.47 -13.33
C SER A 116 5.46 4.52 -12.63
N THR A 117 6.30 3.49 -12.79
CA THR A 117 7.66 3.45 -12.23
C THR A 117 8.56 4.52 -12.82
N ALA A 118 8.49 4.77 -14.13
CA ALA A 118 9.26 5.82 -14.79
C ALA A 118 8.81 7.21 -14.30
N PHE A 119 7.50 7.42 -14.12
CA PHE A 119 6.97 8.66 -13.57
C PHE A 119 7.47 8.91 -12.13
N VAL A 120 7.40 7.89 -11.27
CA VAL A 120 7.90 7.99 -9.88
C VAL A 120 9.40 8.35 -9.87
N VAL A 121 10.21 7.67 -10.67
CA VAL A 121 11.66 7.94 -10.77
C VAL A 121 11.92 9.36 -11.27
N ALA A 122 11.18 9.85 -12.27
CA ALA A 122 11.32 11.20 -12.79
C ALA A 122 10.99 12.27 -11.73
N VAL A 123 9.89 12.09 -10.99
CA VAL A 123 9.50 13.01 -9.91
C VAL A 123 10.53 13.04 -8.79
N LEU A 124 11.04 11.87 -8.37
CA LEU A 124 12.06 11.76 -7.33
C LEU A 124 13.41 12.31 -7.80
N GLY A 125 13.74 12.13 -9.07
CA GLY A 125 14.94 12.72 -9.68
C GLY A 125 14.89 14.25 -9.71
N PHE A 126 13.72 14.83 -9.97
CA PHE A 126 13.53 16.29 -10.01
C PHE A 126 13.46 16.92 -8.61
N TRP A 127 12.67 16.39 -7.69
CA TRP A 127 12.49 16.94 -6.34
C TRP A 127 13.49 16.41 -5.31
N GLY A 128 14.24 15.38 -5.66
CA GLY A 128 15.14 14.69 -4.77
C GLY A 128 14.44 13.68 -3.86
N PRO A 129 15.23 12.76 -3.26
CA PRO A 129 14.72 11.73 -2.36
C PRO A 129 14.12 12.33 -1.08
N GLY A 130 13.08 11.70 -0.56
CA GLY A 130 12.41 12.09 0.68
C GLY A 130 10.96 11.64 0.74
N ILE A 131 10.40 11.65 1.95
CA ILE A 131 9.03 11.19 2.23
C ILE A 131 7.98 11.94 1.39
N LYS A 132 8.09 13.27 1.33
CA LYS A 132 7.10 14.11 0.63
C LYS A 132 7.11 13.87 -0.88
N SER A 133 8.29 13.87 -1.50
CA SER A 133 8.44 13.60 -2.93
C SER A 133 7.99 12.17 -3.29
N LEU A 134 8.30 11.18 -2.44
CA LEU A 134 7.88 9.80 -2.63
C LEU A 134 6.35 9.65 -2.56
N LEU A 135 5.71 10.25 -1.55
CA LEU A 135 4.25 10.24 -1.42
C LEU A 135 3.56 10.88 -2.62
N VAL A 136 3.98 12.09 -3.00
CA VAL A 136 3.41 12.80 -4.16
C VAL A 136 3.62 11.97 -5.44
N ALA A 137 4.82 11.43 -5.66
CA ALA A 137 5.12 10.62 -6.84
C ALA A 137 4.19 9.40 -6.94
N ILE A 138 4.00 8.65 -5.83
CA ILE A 138 3.14 7.47 -5.80
C ILE A 138 1.67 7.85 -6.01
N VAL A 139 1.18 8.87 -5.30
CA VAL A 139 -0.23 9.29 -5.41
C VAL A 139 -0.54 9.77 -6.82
N VAL A 140 0.30 10.66 -7.38
CA VAL A 140 0.09 11.21 -8.73
C VAL A 140 0.26 10.16 -9.83
N SER A 141 1.09 9.14 -9.65
CA SER A 141 1.22 8.06 -10.64
C SER A 141 0.10 7.04 -10.61
N SER A 142 -0.63 6.91 -9.49
CA SER A 142 -1.55 5.78 -9.26
C SER A 142 -3.03 6.17 -9.22
N TRP A 143 -3.38 7.45 -9.05
CA TRP A 143 -4.79 7.89 -8.92
C TRP A 143 -5.63 7.55 -10.15
N ALA A 144 -5.03 7.61 -11.36
CA ALA A 144 -5.74 7.36 -12.60
C ALA A 144 -6.26 5.93 -12.70
N ASP A 145 -5.46 4.93 -12.28
CA ASP A 145 -5.88 3.53 -12.22
C ASP A 145 -7.04 3.33 -11.25
N PHE A 146 -6.96 3.93 -10.05
CA PHE A 146 -8.04 3.86 -9.07
C PHE A 146 -9.31 4.51 -9.60
N SER A 147 -9.20 5.70 -10.19
CA SER A 147 -10.32 6.43 -10.78
C SER A 147 -11.05 5.59 -11.84
N ARG A 148 -10.31 4.92 -12.73
CA ARG A 148 -10.89 4.08 -13.78
C ARG A 148 -11.63 2.87 -13.19
N ILE A 149 -11.07 2.21 -12.17
CA ILE A 149 -11.71 1.06 -11.54
C ILE A 149 -13.00 1.50 -10.83
N VAL A 150 -12.95 2.59 -10.05
CA VAL A 150 -14.13 3.15 -9.39
C VAL A 150 -15.20 3.54 -10.42
N ARG A 151 -14.82 4.25 -11.49
CA ARG A 151 -15.73 4.60 -12.57
C ARG A 151 -16.48 3.39 -13.14
N ASN A 152 -15.76 2.32 -13.45
CA ASN A 152 -16.35 1.11 -14.02
C ASN A 152 -17.38 0.48 -13.07
N GLN A 153 -17.08 0.42 -11.77
CA GLN A 153 -18.02 -0.05 -10.74
C GLN A 153 -19.26 0.85 -10.64
N VAL A 154 -19.06 2.17 -10.70
CA VAL A 154 -20.17 3.14 -10.65
C VAL A 154 -21.07 3.01 -11.88
N LEU A 155 -20.50 2.83 -13.09
CA LEU A 155 -21.28 2.62 -14.31
C LEU A 155 -22.16 1.38 -14.22
N GLU A 156 -21.61 0.27 -13.73
CA GLU A 156 -22.37 -0.97 -13.54
C GLU A 156 -23.58 -0.79 -12.61
N ILE A 157 -23.38 -0.07 -11.48
CA ILE A 157 -24.44 0.17 -10.50
C ILE A 157 -25.45 1.17 -11.03
N ARG A 158 -25.03 2.22 -11.70
CA ARG A 158 -25.87 3.28 -12.23
C ARG A 158 -26.94 2.73 -13.22
N GLU A 159 -26.65 1.65 -13.91
CA GLU A 159 -27.55 1.00 -14.89
C GLU A 159 -28.55 0.04 -14.25
N LYS A 160 -28.53 -0.15 -12.93
CA LYS A 160 -29.47 -1.04 -12.24
C LYS A 160 -30.87 -0.40 -12.12
N HIS A 161 -31.92 -1.19 -12.30
CA HIS A 161 -33.33 -0.74 -12.29
C HIS A 161 -33.74 -0.03 -10.99
N TYR A 162 -33.15 -0.41 -9.84
CA TYR A 162 -33.47 0.27 -8.59
C TYR A 162 -32.96 1.72 -8.53
N ILE A 163 -31.90 2.05 -9.27
CA ILE A 163 -31.42 3.43 -9.43
C ILE A 163 -32.39 4.26 -10.28
N GLU A 164 -32.92 3.67 -11.37
CA GLU A 164 -33.95 4.31 -12.20
C GLU A 164 -35.23 4.53 -11.38
N GLY A 165 -35.64 3.54 -10.59
CA GLY A 165 -36.78 3.66 -9.67
C GLY A 165 -36.60 4.78 -8.64
N ALA A 166 -35.42 4.89 -8.03
CA ALA A 166 -35.12 5.97 -7.09
C ALA A 166 -35.22 7.36 -7.75
N ARG A 167 -34.72 7.52 -8.98
CA ARG A 167 -34.86 8.75 -9.76
C ARG A 167 -36.31 9.08 -10.10
N ALA A 168 -37.08 8.08 -10.52
CA ALA A 168 -38.50 8.25 -10.82
C ALA A 168 -39.31 8.72 -9.60
N LEU A 169 -38.91 8.33 -8.38
CA LEU A 169 -39.49 8.77 -7.11
C LEU A 169 -38.94 10.15 -6.66
N GLY A 170 -38.09 10.82 -7.46
CA GLY A 170 -37.59 12.17 -7.16
C GLY A 170 -36.36 12.21 -6.27
N ALA A 171 -35.64 11.08 -6.07
CA ALA A 171 -34.41 11.09 -5.31
C ALA A 171 -33.33 11.92 -6.02
N GLY A 172 -32.70 12.84 -5.27
CA GLY A 172 -31.60 13.67 -5.79
C GLY A 172 -30.30 12.86 -6.00
N ASP A 173 -29.42 13.34 -6.87
CA ASP A 173 -28.18 12.67 -7.22
C ASP A 173 -27.29 12.37 -6.02
N PHE A 174 -27.16 13.31 -5.08
CA PHE A 174 -26.34 13.12 -3.89
C PHE A 174 -26.89 12.00 -2.99
N TYR A 175 -28.23 11.90 -2.86
CA TYR A 175 -28.87 10.82 -2.14
C TYR A 175 -28.60 9.46 -2.80
N ILE A 176 -28.71 9.39 -4.13
CA ILE A 176 -28.45 8.17 -4.89
C ILE A 176 -26.99 7.74 -4.74
N ILE A 177 -26.03 8.67 -4.87
CA ILE A 177 -24.62 8.37 -4.70
C ILE A 177 -24.33 7.81 -3.32
N TYR A 178 -24.82 8.49 -2.28
CA TYR A 178 -24.49 8.12 -0.89
C TYR A 178 -25.19 6.84 -0.42
N HIS A 179 -26.48 6.66 -0.75
CA HIS A 179 -27.28 5.53 -0.24
C HIS A 179 -27.29 4.31 -1.16
N HIS A 180 -27.05 4.48 -2.44
CA HIS A 180 -27.14 3.39 -3.41
C HIS A 180 -25.84 3.07 -4.12
N VAL A 181 -25.07 4.08 -4.57
CA VAL A 181 -23.85 3.82 -5.34
C VAL A 181 -22.68 3.46 -4.41
N PHE A 182 -22.38 4.35 -3.45
CA PHE A 182 -21.21 4.20 -2.58
C PHE A 182 -21.21 2.90 -1.76
N PRO A 183 -22.30 2.48 -1.10
CA PRO A 183 -22.31 1.23 -0.35
C PRO A 183 -22.09 -0.01 -1.22
N ASN A 184 -22.55 0.03 -2.47
CA ASN A 184 -22.43 -1.11 -3.39
C ASN A 184 -21.04 -1.22 -4.04
N ILE A 185 -20.30 -0.11 -4.20
CA ILE A 185 -18.92 -0.17 -4.67
C ILE A 185 -17.92 -0.47 -3.56
N LEU A 186 -18.30 -0.31 -2.28
CA LEU A 186 -17.38 -0.46 -1.15
C LEU A 186 -16.74 -1.85 -1.04
N PRO A 187 -17.48 -2.98 -1.18
CA PRO A 187 -16.87 -4.30 -1.08
C PRO A 187 -15.74 -4.54 -2.10
N PRO A 188 -15.93 -4.34 -3.42
CA PRO A 188 -14.84 -4.50 -4.38
C PRO A 188 -13.69 -3.50 -4.18
N LEU A 189 -13.98 -2.30 -3.65
CA LEU A 189 -12.93 -1.34 -3.30
C LEU A 189 -12.04 -1.82 -2.17
N LEU A 190 -12.56 -2.51 -1.16
CA LEU A 190 -11.75 -3.07 -0.06
C LEU A 190 -10.73 -4.09 -0.58
N VAL A 191 -11.12 -4.94 -1.52
CA VAL A 191 -10.19 -5.88 -2.19
C VAL A 191 -9.11 -5.14 -2.94
N LEU A 192 -9.49 -4.10 -3.68
CA LEU A 192 -8.56 -3.27 -4.43
C LEU A 192 -7.55 -2.59 -3.50
N VAL A 193 -8.01 -1.99 -2.40
CA VAL A 193 -7.16 -1.32 -1.40
C VAL A 193 -6.15 -2.30 -0.80
N ALA A 194 -6.59 -3.48 -0.38
CA ALA A 194 -5.70 -4.48 0.18
C ALA A 194 -4.59 -4.88 -0.82
N THR A 195 -4.96 -5.15 -2.07
CA THR A 195 -3.99 -5.47 -3.14
C THR A 195 -3.01 -4.32 -3.38
N ARG A 196 -3.50 -3.08 -3.36
CA ARG A 196 -2.68 -1.88 -3.62
C ARG A 196 -1.72 -1.55 -2.48
N ILE A 197 -2.08 -1.78 -1.22
CA ILE A 197 -1.15 -1.61 -0.09
C ILE A 197 0.09 -2.48 -0.30
N GLY A 198 -0.07 -3.77 -0.65
CA GLY A 198 1.04 -4.67 -0.93
C GLY A 198 1.95 -4.17 -2.05
N SER A 199 1.38 -3.75 -3.18
CA SER A 199 2.17 -3.20 -4.31
C SER A 199 2.82 -1.87 -3.95
N THR A 200 2.19 -1.03 -3.14
CA THR A 200 2.75 0.25 -2.71
C THR A 200 3.94 0.06 -1.78
N VAL A 201 3.90 -0.89 -0.83
CA VAL A 201 5.08 -1.23 0.01
C VAL A 201 6.25 -1.65 -0.86
N LEU A 202 6.02 -2.50 -1.88
CA LEU A 202 7.08 -2.91 -2.81
C LEU A 202 7.61 -1.74 -3.62
N THR A 203 6.76 -0.81 -4.06
CA THR A 203 7.18 0.41 -4.76
C THR A 203 8.05 1.29 -3.85
N VAL A 204 7.61 1.53 -2.61
CA VAL A 204 8.40 2.28 -1.61
C VAL A 204 9.76 1.63 -1.39
N ALA A 205 9.77 0.31 -1.13
CA ALA A 205 11.01 -0.44 -0.92
C ALA A 205 11.93 -0.42 -2.16
N SER A 206 11.36 -0.51 -3.37
CA SER A 206 12.14 -0.44 -4.63
C SER A 206 12.76 0.94 -4.84
N MET A 207 12.02 2.02 -4.58
CA MET A 207 12.56 3.38 -4.69
C MET A 207 13.63 3.63 -3.63
N SER A 208 13.43 3.15 -2.41
CA SER A 208 14.41 3.20 -1.33
C SER A 208 15.67 2.38 -1.66
N PHE A 209 15.52 1.20 -2.24
CA PHE A 209 16.61 0.37 -2.73
C PHE A 209 17.42 1.06 -3.83
N LEU A 210 16.80 1.86 -4.69
CA LEU A 210 17.46 2.65 -5.72
C LEU A 210 18.09 3.95 -5.17
N GLY A 211 17.95 4.24 -3.86
CA GLY A 211 18.45 5.46 -3.24
C GLY A 211 17.56 6.69 -3.49
N LEU A 212 16.37 6.49 -4.05
CA LEU A 212 15.38 7.54 -4.35
C LEU A 212 14.28 7.65 -3.29
N GLY A 213 14.28 6.76 -2.27
CA GLY A 213 13.29 6.73 -1.20
C GLY A 213 13.53 7.75 -0.10
N LEU A 214 13.49 7.30 1.16
CA LEU A 214 13.81 8.14 2.32
C LEU A 214 15.30 8.49 2.34
N ARG A 215 15.63 9.57 3.03
CA ARG A 215 17.02 9.98 3.24
C ARG A 215 17.59 9.31 4.49
N ALA A 216 18.87 8.93 4.43
CA ALA A 216 19.61 8.53 5.62
C ALA A 216 19.52 9.64 6.70
N PRO A 217 19.50 9.30 8.00
CA PRO A 217 19.69 7.96 8.58
C PRO A 217 18.40 7.12 8.72
N ALA A 218 17.28 7.51 8.11
CA ALA A 218 16.00 6.85 8.28
C ALA A 218 16.10 5.33 8.08
N SER A 219 15.39 4.60 8.93
CA SER A 219 15.25 3.16 8.80
C SER A 219 14.02 2.83 7.96
N ASP A 220 14.24 2.11 6.85
CA ASP A 220 13.24 1.60 5.92
C ASP A 220 13.75 0.29 5.37
N TRP A 221 12.87 -0.69 5.16
CA TRP A 221 13.31 -2.02 4.73
C TRP A 221 14.03 -2.00 3.37
N GLY A 222 13.63 -1.10 2.45
CA GLY A 222 14.29 -0.93 1.15
C GLY A 222 15.70 -0.35 1.27
N ILE A 223 15.90 0.66 2.15
CA ILE A 223 17.24 1.21 2.47
C ILE A 223 18.12 0.12 3.09
N MET A 224 17.58 -0.65 4.05
CA MET A 224 18.31 -1.72 4.71
C MET A 224 18.80 -2.76 3.70
N ILE A 225 17.97 -3.14 2.72
CA ILE A 225 18.36 -4.04 1.64
C ILE A 225 19.43 -3.40 0.73
N ASN A 226 19.29 -2.09 0.43
CA ASN A 226 20.32 -1.38 -0.34
C ASN A 226 21.66 -1.34 0.38
N ASP A 227 21.68 -1.02 1.66
CA ASP A 227 22.88 -1.02 2.50
C ASP A 227 23.52 -2.41 2.54
N ALA A 228 22.70 -3.46 2.63
CA ALA A 228 23.15 -4.83 2.75
C ALA A 228 23.84 -5.39 1.49
N LYS A 229 23.56 -4.86 0.29
CA LYS A 229 24.06 -5.38 -0.99
C LYS A 229 25.60 -5.52 -1.10
N LEU A 230 26.33 -4.71 -0.34
CA LEU A 230 27.80 -4.75 -0.31
C LEU A 230 28.36 -5.67 0.77
N TYR A 231 27.53 -6.06 1.76
CA TYR A 231 28.00 -6.69 2.99
C TYR A 231 27.35 -8.05 3.27
N TYR A 232 26.36 -8.50 2.46
CA TYR A 232 25.63 -9.74 2.70
C TYR A 232 26.50 -11.01 2.75
N LEU A 233 27.67 -10.98 2.10
CA LEU A 233 28.63 -12.10 2.19
C LEU A 233 29.33 -12.20 3.55
N LYS A 234 29.45 -11.08 4.29
CA LYS A 234 30.05 -11.04 5.62
C LYS A 234 29.02 -11.34 6.72
N ASN A 235 27.84 -10.76 6.61
CA ASN A 235 26.73 -11.01 7.50
C ASN A 235 25.43 -11.10 6.67
N PHE A 236 24.94 -12.34 6.45
CA PHE A 236 23.75 -12.56 5.64
C PHE A 236 22.45 -12.02 6.28
N MET A 237 22.43 -11.85 7.63
CA MET A 237 21.26 -11.32 8.34
C MET A 237 20.89 -9.90 7.94
N VAL A 238 21.87 -9.06 7.57
CA VAL A 238 21.61 -7.66 7.15
C VAL A 238 20.71 -7.58 5.91
N LEU A 239 20.78 -8.61 5.04
CA LEU A 239 19.93 -8.72 3.85
C LEU A 239 18.65 -9.50 4.13
N LEU A 240 18.77 -10.64 4.80
CA LEU A 240 17.69 -11.60 5.00
C LEU A 240 16.57 -11.02 5.88
N ALA A 241 16.91 -10.32 6.96
CA ALA A 241 15.93 -9.85 7.92
C ALA A 241 14.94 -8.83 7.32
N PRO A 242 15.35 -7.74 6.65
CA PRO A 242 14.41 -6.82 6.00
C PRO A 242 13.68 -7.46 4.80
N ALA A 243 14.31 -8.39 4.07
CA ALA A 243 13.66 -9.12 2.99
C ALA A 243 12.51 -10.00 3.50
N ILE A 244 12.71 -10.72 4.62
CA ILE A 244 11.65 -11.52 5.26
C ILE A 244 10.50 -10.62 5.72
N CYS A 245 10.77 -9.47 6.33
CA CYS A 245 9.73 -8.52 6.72
C CYS A 245 8.87 -8.11 5.53
N LEU A 246 9.49 -7.74 4.39
CA LEU A 246 8.77 -7.40 3.16
C LEU A 246 7.93 -8.57 2.64
N ILE A 247 8.51 -9.77 2.55
CA ILE A 247 7.83 -10.97 2.06
C ILE A 247 6.63 -11.29 2.94
N VAL A 248 6.80 -11.36 4.26
CA VAL A 248 5.75 -11.71 5.21
C VAL A 248 4.63 -10.67 5.18
N PHE A 249 4.97 -9.37 5.14
CA PHE A 249 3.98 -8.30 5.03
C PHE A 249 3.18 -8.41 3.72
N CYS A 250 3.87 -8.49 2.57
CA CYS A 250 3.21 -8.55 1.26
C CYS A 250 2.38 -9.83 1.10
N LEU A 251 2.86 -10.97 1.61
CA LEU A 251 2.11 -12.22 1.60
C LEU A 251 0.83 -12.10 2.42
N SER A 252 0.92 -11.53 3.63
CA SER A 252 -0.22 -11.38 4.53
C SER A 252 -1.30 -10.48 3.92
N ILE A 253 -0.93 -9.32 3.37
CA ILE A 253 -1.92 -8.41 2.77
C ILE A 253 -2.55 -8.99 1.49
N ASN A 254 -1.79 -9.73 0.68
CA ASN A 254 -2.31 -10.40 -0.50
C ASN A 254 -3.28 -11.54 -0.14
N LEU A 255 -2.99 -12.32 0.90
CA LEU A 255 -3.89 -13.37 1.39
C LEU A 255 -5.21 -12.78 1.92
N ILE A 256 -5.16 -11.62 2.58
CA ILE A 256 -6.36 -10.87 2.98
C ILE A 256 -7.17 -10.45 1.74
N ALA A 257 -6.52 -9.90 0.71
CA ALA A 257 -7.18 -9.50 -0.52
C ALA A 257 -7.88 -10.67 -1.24
N VAL A 258 -7.21 -11.83 -1.32
CA VAL A 258 -7.78 -13.05 -1.91
C VAL A 258 -8.99 -13.52 -1.12
N TYR A 259 -8.92 -13.54 0.20
CA TYR A 259 -10.05 -13.95 1.05
C TYR A 259 -11.26 -13.02 0.88
N LEU A 260 -11.02 -11.70 0.91
CA LEU A 260 -12.08 -10.71 0.70
C LEU A 260 -12.76 -10.88 -0.67
N ARG A 261 -11.98 -11.12 -1.71
CA ARG A 261 -12.52 -11.41 -3.06
C ARG A 261 -13.38 -12.67 -3.05
N ASP A 262 -12.90 -13.77 -2.48
CA ASP A 262 -13.64 -15.04 -2.41
C ASP A 262 -14.99 -14.88 -1.69
N VAL A 263 -15.07 -14.05 -0.64
CA VAL A 263 -16.32 -13.78 0.10
C VAL A 263 -17.28 -12.98 -0.77
N ILE A 264 -16.83 -11.92 -1.44
CA ILE A 264 -17.66 -11.06 -2.30
C ILE A 264 -18.21 -11.86 -3.49
N ASP A 265 -17.36 -12.64 -4.16
CA ASP A 265 -17.76 -13.45 -5.31
C ASP A 265 -18.82 -14.52 -4.92
N GLN A 266 -18.80 -15.05 -3.70
CA GLN A 266 -19.81 -16.00 -3.19
C GLN A 266 -21.15 -15.33 -2.94
N ASP A 267 -21.18 -14.12 -2.39
CA ASP A 267 -22.41 -13.34 -2.14
C ASP A 267 -23.08 -12.94 -3.46
N ASP A 268 -22.30 -12.52 -4.47
CA ASP A 268 -22.82 -12.21 -5.80
C ASP A 268 -23.36 -13.45 -6.53
N GLY A 269 -22.75 -14.62 -6.35
CA GLY A 269 -23.22 -15.90 -6.88
C GLY A 269 -24.54 -16.33 -6.27
N ALA A 270 -24.72 -16.15 -4.96
CA ALA A 270 -25.95 -16.48 -4.24
C ALA A 270 -27.11 -15.55 -4.63
N SER A 271 -26.84 -14.26 -4.82
CA SER A 271 -27.85 -13.27 -5.22
C SER A 271 -28.34 -13.41 -6.67
N ARG A 272 -27.59 -14.07 -7.55
CA ARG A 272 -27.98 -14.36 -8.94
C ARG A 272 -28.82 -15.64 -9.07
N MET A 273 -28.93 -16.47 -8.06
CA MET A 273 -29.71 -17.71 -8.05
C MET A 273 -31.11 -17.54 -7.43
N LEU A 274 -31.42 -16.39 -6.87
CA LEU A 274 -32.73 -16.00 -6.36
C LEU A 274 -33.44 -15.05 -7.31
#